data_6d459a0ac3b1e3b09a859cc4a3816298
#
_entry.id   6d459a0ac3b1e3b09a859cc4a3816298
#
_cell.length_a   1.000
_cell.length_b   1.000
_cell.length_c   1.000
_cell.angle_alpha   90.00
_cell.angle_beta   90.00
_cell.angle_gamma   90.00
#
_symmetry.space_group_name_H-M   'P 1'
#
loop_
_entity.id
_entity.type
_entity.pdbx_description
1 polymer ?
#
loop_
_entity_poly.entity_id
_entity_poly.type
_entity_poly.pdbx_seq_one_letter_code
_entity_poly.pdbx_strand_id
1 'polypeptide(L)'
;MQVTVGNQLRIENPSEQLLAWCKKQLILPNPEYAKKVRMHFWVGNTPEKLYLFQWDGDTLVLPYGCLNDVLAMDDCHMKVNLPTPTEVDFGCTIPLYDYQVEAKEALITAYYGILQAPAGCGKTQIGIAVAADTGRRTLWLTHTRDLLVQSKSRAEQYMSPSLTGTITEGRVQIGKAITFATVQTMCNLDLNQYRDVWDCIIVDECHRVAGTPTAMTQFSKVLNALAARHK
;
A
#
# COMPACT_ATOMS: atom_id res chain seq x y z
N MET A 1 -18.97 -18.21 3.32
CA MET A 1 -18.60 -16.79 3.18
C MET A 1 -18.04 -16.55 1.80
N GLN A 2 -18.46 -15.50 1.08
CA GLN A 2 -17.90 -15.14 -0.23
C GLN A 2 -16.99 -13.93 -0.07
N VAL A 3 -15.74 -14.04 -0.52
CA VAL A 3 -14.71 -13.01 -0.38
C VAL A 3 -14.26 -12.56 -1.77
N THR A 4 -14.50 -11.30 -2.10
CA THR A 4 -13.94 -10.67 -3.30
C THR A 4 -12.68 -9.90 -2.92
N VAL A 5 -11.54 -10.33 -3.44
CA VAL A 5 -10.22 -9.76 -3.19
C VAL A 5 -9.92 -8.73 -4.28
N GLY A 6 -9.82 -7.47 -3.88
CA GLY A 6 -9.44 -6.34 -4.72
C GLY A 6 -8.48 -5.44 -3.95
N ASN A 7 -8.58 -4.12 -4.11
CA ASN A 7 -7.84 -3.15 -3.27
C ASN A 7 -8.25 -3.22 -1.80
N GLN A 8 -9.44 -3.70 -1.55
CA GLN A 8 -10.02 -4.02 -0.27
C GLN A 8 -10.65 -5.40 -0.38
N LEU A 9 -10.93 -6.02 0.74
CA LEU A 9 -11.70 -7.26 0.81
C LEU A 9 -13.17 -6.89 0.92
N ARG A 10 -13.98 -7.43 0.03
CA ARG A 10 -15.44 -7.28 0.08
C ARG A 10 -16.03 -8.64 0.43
N ILE A 11 -16.77 -8.71 1.52
CA ILE A 11 -17.21 -9.96 2.14
C ILE A 11 -18.72 -9.96 2.23
N GLU A 12 -19.34 -10.88 1.52
CA GLU A 12 -20.78 -11.15 1.57
C GLU A 12 -21.03 -12.27 2.58
N ASN A 13 -22.07 -12.11 3.37
CA ASN A 13 -22.46 -13.05 4.43
C ASN A 13 -21.30 -13.38 5.38
N PRO A 14 -20.71 -12.36 6.06
CA PRO A 14 -19.62 -12.58 7.02
C PRO A 14 -20.10 -13.45 8.18
N SER A 15 -19.22 -14.34 8.65
CA SER A 15 -19.48 -15.17 9.81
C SER A 15 -19.52 -14.38 11.11
N GLU A 16 -20.17 -14.92 12.14
CA GLU A 16 -20.15 -14.32 13.47
C GLU A 16 -18.71 -14.25 14.04
N GLN A 17 -17.89 -15.26 13.74
CA GLN A 17 -16.49 -15.29 14.14
C GLN A 17 -15.70 -14.12 13.53
N LEU A 18 -15.86 -13.87 12.23
CA LEU A 18 -15.22 -12.74 11.54
C LEU A 18 -15.70 -11.40 12.11
N LEU A 19 -16.99 -11.25 12.36
CA LEU A 19 -17.55 -10.03 12.96
C LEU A 19 -17.02 -9.77 14.37
N ALA A 20 -16.88 -10.81 15.18
CA ALA A 20 -16.27 -10.73 16.51
C ALA A 20 -14.80 -10.31 16.42
N TRP A 21 -14.05 -10.90 15.49
CA TRP A 21 -12.66 -10.54 15.22
C TRP A 21 -12.53 -9.08 14.78
N CYS A 22 -13.36 -8.60 13.84
CA CYS A 22 -13.35 -7.20 13.40
C CYS A 22 -13.59 -6.24 14.57
N LYS A 23 -14.57 -6.54 15.45
CA LYS A 23 -14.83 -5.72 16.64
C LYS A 23 -13.62 -5.66 17.58
N LYS A 24 -12.87 -6.76 17.70
CA LYS A 24 -11.72 -6.88 18.60
C LYS A 24 -10.45 -6.25 18.01
N GLN A 25 -10.19 -6.45 16.70
CA GLN A 25 -8.92 -6.09 16.08
C GLN A 25 -8.97 -4.78 15.27
N LEU A 26 -10.14 -4.43 14.72
CA LEU A 26 -10.29 -3.32 13.79
C LEU A 26 -11.03 -2.11 14.38
N ILE A 27 -11.31 -2.13 15.68
CA ILE A 27 -11.80 -0.97 16.43
C ILE A 27 -10.69 -0.54 17.40
N LEU A 28 -10.05 0.58 17.09
CA LEU A 28 -8.92 1.08 17.86
C LEU A 28 -9.27 2.36 18.60
N PRO A 29 -8.68 2.60 19.80
CA PRO A 29 -8.78 3.90 20.45
C PRO A 29 -8.12 4.96 19.56
N ASN A 30 -8.74 6.14 19.47
CA ASN A 30 -8.20 7.25 18.70
C ASN A 30 -7.14 8.02 19.52
N PRO A 31 -5.85 7.99 19.13
CA PRO A 31 -4.80 8.69 19.88
C PRO A 31 -5.00 10.21 19.92
N GLU A 32 -5.59 10.78 18.86
CA GLU A 32 -5.89 12.22 18.80
C GLU A 32 -6.96 12.61 19.82
N TYR A 33 -8.01 11.81 19.92
CA TYR A 33 -9.06 12.01 20.94
C TYR A 33 -8.45 11.93 22.34
N ALA A 34 -7.70 10.87 22.63
CA ALA A 34 -7.04 10.71 23.92
C ALA A 34 -6.07 11.86 24.26
N LYS A 35 -5.35 12.38 23.25
CA LYS A 35 -4.50 13.56 23.40
C LYS A 35 -5.29 14.80 23.74
N LYS A 36 -6.39 15.09 23.02
CA LYS A 36 -7.25 16.25 23.27
C LYS A 36 -7.85 16.21 24.67
N VAL A 37 -8.36 15.05 25.10
CA VAL A 37 -8.89 14.86 26.45
C VAL A 37 -7.81 15.13 27.51
N ARG A 38 -6.63 14.54 27.37
CA ARG A 38 -5.52 14.71 28.32
C ARG A 38 -5.05 16.18 28.42
N MET A 39 -5.11 16.92 27.32
CA MET A 39 -4.70 18.33 27.26
C MET A 39 -5.84 19.29 27.54
N HIS A 40 -7.02 18.80 27.94
CA HIS A 40 -8.24 19.59 28.13
C HIS A 40 -8.64 20.45 26.93
N PHE A 41 -8.32 19.97 25.71
CA PHE A 41 -8.74 20.62 24.48
C PHE A 41 -10.16 20.16 24.10
N TRP A 42 -10.86 21.02 23.38
CA TRP A 42 -12.15 20.67 22.83
C TRP A 42 -12.02 19.52 21.81
N VAL A 43 -12.75 18.43 22.03
CA VAL A 43 -12.68 17.23 21.20
C VAL A 43 -13.45 17.38 19.87
N GLY A 44 -14.45 18.26 19.84
CA GLY A 44 -15.26 18.52 18.63
C GLY A 44 -15.81 17.24 18.00
N ASN A 45 -15.65 17.13 16.69
CA ASN A 45 -16.06 15.96 15.92
C ASN A 45 -14.99 14.84 15.88
N THR A 46 -13.96 14.90 16.74
CA THR A 46 -12.92 13.84 16.81
C THR A 46 -13.54 12.58 17.44
N PRO A 47 -13.67 11.46 16.72
CA PRO A 47 -14.27 10.26 17.27
C PRO A 47 -13.35 9.64 18.35
N GLU A 48 -13.93 9.05 19.38
CA GLU A 48 -13.20 8.34 20.43
C GLU A 48 -12.53 7.07 19.91
N LYS A 49 -13.18 6.40 18.95
CA LYS A 49 -12.72 5.14 18.34
C LYS A 49 -12.55 5.28 16.84
N LEU A 50 -11.56 4.58 16.31
CA LEU A 50 -11.31 4.46 14.87
C LEU A 50 -11.81 3.09 14.43
N TYR A 51 -12.69 3.08 13.42
CA TYR A 51 -13.18 1.88 12.79
C TYR A 51 -12.41 1.69 11.49
N LEU A 52 -11.64 0.60 11.38
CA LEU A 52 -10.82 0.28 10.21
C LEU A 52 -11.58 -0.59 9.19
N PHE A 53 -12.86 -0.82 9.39
CA PHE A 53 -13.77 -1.49 8.47
C PHE A 53 -15.02 -0.65 8.26
N GLN A 54 -15.76 -0.95 7.21
CA GLN A 54 -17.01 -0.29 6.91
C GLN A 54 -18.02 -1.27 6.28
N TRP A 55 -19.26 -0.87 6.26
CA TRP A 55 -20.32 -1.56 5.54
C TRP A 55 -20.70 -0.79 4.27
N ASP A 56 -20.87 -1.52 3.19
CA ASP A 56 -21.40 -1.03 1.92
C ASP A 56 -22.65 -1.86 1.60
N GLY A 57 -23.84 -1.35 2.02
CA GLY A 57 -25.04 -2.15 2.14
C GLY A 57 -24.83 -3.33 3.10
N ASP A 58 -25.06 -4.55 2.60
CA ASP A 58 -24.87 -5.79 3.36
C ASP A 58 -23.45 -6.40 3.20
N THR A 59 -22.58 -5.72 2.48
CA THR A 59 -21.19 -6.16 2.25
C THR A 59 -20.25 -5.56 3.28
N LEU A 60 -19.52 -6.40 4.03
CA LEU A 60 -18.45 -5.99 4.91
C LEU A 60 -17.20 -5.69 4.08
N VAL A 61 -16.64 -4.50 4.27
CA VAL A 61 -15.42 -4.05 3.57
C VAL A 61 -14.28 -3.93 4.57
N LEU A 62 -13.21 -4.71 4.33
CA LEU A 62 -12.01 -4.76 5.16
C LEU A 62 -10.78 -4.27 4.39
N PRO A 63 -9.75 -3.74 5.09
CA PRO A 63 -8.45 -3.49 4.50
C PRO A 63 -7.86 -4.76 3.88
N TYR A 64 -7.14 -4.62 2.77
CA TYR A 64 -6.48 -5.74 2.08
C TYR A 64 -5.55 -6.54 3.02
N GLY A 65 -4.85 -5.87 3.94
CA GLY A 65 -3.96 -6.50 4.91
C GLY A 65 -4.61 -7.52 5.85
N CYS A 66 -5.94 -7.58 5.91
CA CYS A 66 -6.68 -8.58 6.69
C CYS A 66 -6.86 -9.92 5.95
N LEU A 67 -6.35 -10.06 4.72
CA LEU A 67 -6.63 -11.23 3.87
C LEU A 67 -6.22 -12.55 4.56
N ASN A 68 -5.00 -12.62 5.09
CA ASN A 68 -4.51 -13.85 5.73
C ASN A 68 -5.33 -14.22 6.97
N ASP A 69 -5.74 -13.22 7.77
CA ASP A 69 -6.59 -13.45 8.94
C ASP A 69 -7.96 -13.98 8.52
N VAL A 70 -8.56 -13.40 7.49
CA VAL A 70 -9.85 -13.82 6.95
C VAL A 70 -9.79 -15.26 6.42
N LEU A 71 -8.73 -15.60 5.67
CA LEU A 71 -8.55 -16.95 5.12
C LEU A 71 -8.28 -18.01 6.18
N ALA A 72 -7.70 -17.61 7.33
CA ALA A 72 -7.41 -18.53 8.43
C ALA A 72 -8.64 -18.83 9.30
N MET A 73 -9.72 -18.05 9.22
CA MET A 73 -10.87 -18.17 10.12
C MET A 73 -11.95 -19.12 9.62
N ASP A 74 -12.23 -19.11 8.32
CA ASP A 74 -13.40 -19.78 7.73
C ASP A 74 -13.11 -20.33 6.34
N ASP A 75 -13.84 -21.39 5.97
CA ASP A 75 -13.94 -21.80 4.58
C ASP A 75 -14.61 -20.70 3.77
N CYS A 76 -13.89 -20.13 2.84
CA CYS A 76 -14.39 -19.05 2.02
C CYS A 76 -14.24 -19.34 0.51
N HIS A 77 -15.26 -18.96 -0.24
CA HIS A 77 -15.16 -18.90 -1.70
C HIS A 77 -14.50 -17.56 -2.08
N MET A 78 -13.29 -17.65 -2.60
CA MET A 78 -12.51 -16.48 -2.96
C MET A 78 -12.64 -16.16 -4.45
N LYS A 79 -12.97 -14.90 -4.76
CA LYS A 79 -12.92 -14.33 -6.10
C LYS A 79 -11.88 -13.21 -6.13
N VAL A 80 -10.90 -13.33 -7.01
CA VAL A 80 -9.86 -12.29 -7.18
C VAL A 80 -10.34 -11.31 -8.26
N ASN A 81 -10.46 -10.04 -7.87
CA ASN A 81 -10.82 -8.92 -8.74
C ASN A 81 -9.64 -7.92 -8.83
N LEU A 82 -8.48 -8.44 -9.22
CA LEU A 82 -7.28 -7.68 -9.51
C LEU A 82 -6.91 -7.92 -10.98
N PRO A 83 -6.30 -6.95 -11.65
CA PRO A 83 -5.89 -7.10 -13.04
C PRO A 83 -4.87 -8.23 -13.18
N THR A 84 -4.77 -8.78 -14.40
CA THR A 84 -3.69 -9.72 -14.73
C THR A 84 -2.37 -8.97 -14.68
N PRO A 85 -1.39 -9.45 -13.90
CA PRO A 85 -0.14 -8.73 -13.74
C PRO A 85 0.66 -8.64 -15.05
N THR A 86 1.30 -7.50 -15.27
CA THR A 86 2.23 -7.31 -16.38
C THR A 86 3.63 -7.70 -15.94
N GLU A 87 4.20 -8.73 -16.56
CA GLU A 87 5.59 -9.11 -16.34
C GLU A 87 6.54 -8.11 -16.99
N VAL A 88 7.58 -7.73 -16.25
CA VAL A 88 8.58 -6.76 -16.68
C VAL A 88 9.97 -7.26 -16.29
N ASP A 89 10.87 -7.28 -17.28
CA ASP A 89 12.28 -7.51 -17.00
C ASP A 89 12.95 -6.17 -16.62
N PHE A 90 13.45 -6.11 -15.40
CA PHE A 90 14.20 -4.96 -14.89
C PHE A 90 15.65 -4.95 -15.39
N GLY A 91 16.14 -6.09 -15.88
CA GLY A 91 17.50 -6.21 -16.43
C GLY A 91 18.59 -5.82 -15.44
N CYS A 92 18.36 -6.03 -14.14
CA CYS A 92 19.29 -5.62 -13.10
C CYS A 92 19.44 -6.67 -12.00
N THR A 93 20.63 -6.70 -11.42
CA THR A 93 20.91 -7.42 -10.17
C THR A 93 21.40 -6.40 -9.16
N ILE A 94 20.72 -6.36 -8.01
CA ILE A 94 21.02 -5.41 -6.95
C ILE A 94 21.81 -6.11 -5.87
N PRO A 95 23.07 -5.71 -5.57
CA PRO A 95 23.83 -6.29 -4.50
C PRO A 95 23.18 -5.96 -3.15
N LEU A 96 22.89 -7.00 -2.38
CA LEU A 96 22.27 -6.91 -1.06
C LEU A 96 23.16 -7.59 -0.01
N TYR A 97 23.12 -7.07 1.21
CA TYR A 97 23.62 -7.78 2.38
C TYR A 97 22.63 -8.86 2.82
N ASP A 98 23.07 -9.86 3.57
CA ASP A 98 22.25 -11.01 3.98
C ASP A 98 20.93 -10.59 4.64
N TYR A 99 20.96 -9.62 5.57
CA TYR A 99 19.77 -9.09 6.22
C TYR A 99 18.79 -8.37 5.26
N GLN A 100 19.32 -7.81 4.16
CA GLN A 100 18.50 -7.18 3.13
C GLN A 100 17.84 -8.22 2.23
N VAL A 101 18.53 -9.33 1.96
CA VAL A 101 17.98 -10.49 1.24
C VAL A 101 16.82 -11.07 2.02
N GLU A 102 17.00 -11.33 3.32
CA GLU A 102 15.94 -11.85 4.20
C GLU A 102 14.71 -10.92 4.21
N ALA A 103 14.92 -9.61 4.37
CA ALA A 103 13.85 -8.61 4.35
C ALA A 103 13.12 -8.57 2.99
N LYS A 104 13.85 -8.65 1.87
CA LYS A 104 13.29 -8.69 0.53
C LYS A 104 12.41 -9.92 0.32
N GLU A 105 12.89 -11.11 0.68
CA GLU A 105 12.15 -12.36 0.53
C GLU A 105 10.88 -12.39 1.37
N ALA A 106 10.94 -11.87 2.59
CA ALA A 106 9.78 -11.74 3.46
C ALA A 106 8.70 -10.84 2.82
N LEU A 107 9.09 -9.70 2.24
CA LEU A 107 8.16 -8.77 1.57
C LEU A 107 7.54 -9.39 0.31
N ILE A 108 8.32 -10.10 -0.50
CA ILE A 108 7.83 -10.76 -1.71
C ILE A 108 6.81 -11.84 -1.37
N THR A 109 7.11 -12.65 -0.36
CA THR A 109 6.24 -13.76 0.08
C THR A 109 4.93 -13.24 0.69
N ALA A 110 4.97 -12.12 1.39
CA ALA A 110 3.80 -11.57 2.07
C ALA A 110 2.80 -10.89 1.12
N TYR A 111 3.20 -10.49 -0.10
CA TYR A 111 2.42 -9.68 -1.05
C TYR A 111 2.01 -8.29 -0.52
N TYR A 112 1.81 -8.16 0.77
CA TYR A 112 1.43 -6.94 1.47
C TYR A 112 2.14 -6.88 2.83
N GLY A 113 2.79 -5.76 3.12
CA GLY A 113 3.51 -5.65 4.39
C GLY A 113 4.22 -4.32 4.60
N ILE A 114 4.78 -4.15 5.79
CA ILE A 114 5.56 -2.98 6.18
C ILE A 114 6.93 -3.45 6.63
N LEU A 115 7.98 -2.96 5.97
CA LEU A 115 9.35 -3.12 6.42
C LEU A 115 9.70 -2.01 7.41
N GLN A 116 9.84 -2.37 8.67
CA GLN A 116 10.39 -1.48 9.69
C GLN A 116 11.88 -1.75 9.87
N ALA A 117 12.71 -0.77 9.55
CA ALA A 117 14.15 -0.89 9.64
C ALA A 117 14.80 0.46 9.97
N PRO A 118 15.96 0.48 10.66
CA PRO A 118 16.63 1.70 11.07
C PRO A 118 17.06 2.58 9.87
N ALA A 119 17.39 3.83 10.14
CA ALA A 119 17.97 4.70 9.13
C ALA A 119 19.34 4.14 8.66
N GLY A 120 19.62 4.29 7.36
CA GLY A 120 20.89 3.82 6.79
C GLY A 120 20.96 2.32 6.45
N CYS A 121 19.96 1.50 6.81
CA CYS A 121 19.96 0.06 6.47
C CYS A 121 19.71 -0.24 4.97
N GLY A 122 19.53 0.76 4.13
CA GLY A 122 19.31 0.58 2.70
C GLY A 122 17.88 0.23 2.30
N LYS A 123 16.86 0.73 3.00
CA LYS A 123 15.43 0.50 2.66
C LYS A 123 15.11 0.75 1.19
N THR A 124 15.63 1.82 0.61
CA THR A 124 15.44 2.13 -0.82
C THR A 124 16.02 1.02 -1.70
N GLN A 125 17.19 0.49 -1.36
CA GLN A 125 17.83 -0.60 -2.11
C GLN A 125 17.03 -1.90 -2.01
N ILE A 126 16.53 -2.22 -0.80
CA ILE A 126 15.63 -3.37 -0.58
C ILE A 126 14.36 -3.22 -1.44
N GLY A 127 13.71 -2.04 -1.41
CA GLY A 127 12.49 -1.80 -2.18
C GLY A 127 12.71 -1.90 -3.70
N ILE A 128 13.84 -1.39 -4.23
CA ILE A 128 14.18 -1.55 -5.65
C ILE A 128 14.41 -3.02 -5.99
N ALA A 129 15.06 -3.78 -5.10
CA ALA A 129 15.26 -5.23 -5.28
C ALA A 129 13.93 -6.01 -5.23
N VAL A 130 13.00 -5.64 -4.34
CA VAL A 130 11.63 -6.20 -4.31
C VAL A 130 10.93 -5.95 -5.65
N ALA A 131 10.98 -4.71 -6.17
CA ALA A 131 10.38 -4.39 -7.45
C ALA A 131 10.99 -5.23 -8.60
N ALA A 132 12.31 -5.35 -8.63
CA ALA A 132 13.03 -6.13 -9.65
C ALA A 132 12.71 -7.63 -9.59
N ASP A 133 12.77 -8.22 -8.40
CA ASP A 133 12.57 -9.66 -8.21
C ASP A 133 11.09 -10.08 -8.35
N THR A 134 10.14 -9.19 -8.03
CA THR A 134 8.72 -9.45 -8.34
C THR A 134 8.46 -9.43 -9.84
N GLY A 135 9.30 -8.79 -10.64
CA GLY A 135 9.12 -8.65 -12.07
C GLY A 135 7.81 -7.95 -12.44
N ARG A 136 7.34 -7.00 -11.60
CA ARG A 136 6.04 -6.35 -11.77
C ARG A 136 6.19 -4.86 -12.00
N ARG A 137 5.37 -4.30 -12.90
CA ARG A 137 5.34 -2.85 -13.08
C ARG A 137 5.03 -2.17 -11.76
N THR A 138 5.95 -1.33 -11.30
CA THR A 138 5.96 -0.78 -9.95
C THR A 138 5.71 0.71 -9.93
N LEU A 139 4.86 1.18 -9.01
CA LEU A 139 4.75 2.58 -8.62
C LEU A 139 5.51 2.80 -7.31
N TRP A 140 6.47 3.73 -7.33
CA TRP A 140 7.19 4.18 -6.15
C TRP A 140 6.63 5.51 -5.67
N LEU A 141 5.98 5.52 -4.51
CA LEU A 141 5.37 6.71 -3.92
C LEU A 141 6.26 7.31 -2.84
N THR A 142 6.48 8.60 -2.94
CA THR A 142 7.20 9.39 -1.94
C THR A 142 6.35 10.57 -1.46
N HIS A 143 6.74 11.15 -0.33
CA HIS A 143 6.10 12.34 0.21
C HIS A 143 6.63 13.64 -0.41
N THR A 144 7.93 13.70 -0.72
CA THR A 144 8.57 14.90 -1.25
C THR A 144 9.25 14.64 -2.60
N ARG A 145 9.47 15.73 -3.34
CA ARG A 145 10.19 15.69 -4.62
C ARG A 145 11.65 15.27 -4.45
N ASP A 146 12.30 15.68 -3.36
CA ASP A 146 13.70 15.33 -3.10
C ASP A 146 13.86 13.83 -2.90
N LEU A 147 12.98 13.20 -2.12
CA LEU A 147 12.94 11.74 -1.95
C LEU A 147 12.66 11.03 -3.27
N LEU A 148 11.79 11.58 -4.11
CA LEU A 148 11.52 11.02 -5.44
C LEU A 148 12.79 11.02 -6.29
N VAL A 149 13.49 12.16 -6.37
CA VAL A 149 14.73 12.28 -7.15
C VAL A 149 15.80 11.34 -6.61
N GLN A 150 15.96 11.27 -5.29
CA GLN A 150 16.92 10.39 -4.64
C GLN A 150 16.63 8.91 -4.94
N SER A 151 15.38 8.47 -4.77
CA SER A 151 14.99 7.08 -5.02
C SER A 151 15.14 6.70 -6.50
N LYS A 152 14.75 7.62 -7.42
CA LYS A 152 14.94 7.43 -8.86
C LYS A 152 16.42 7.32 -9.23
N SER A 153 17.26 8.25 -8.75
CA SER A 153 18.70 8.21 -8.99
C SER A 153 19.34 6.93 -8.44
N ARG A 154 18.87 6.44 -7.30
CA ARG A 154 19.33 5.17 -6.74
C ARG A 154 18.96 3.99 -7.64
N ALA A 155 17.72 3.95 -8.15
CA ALA A 155 17.29 2.90 -9.07
C ALA A 155 18.09 2.91 -10.37
N GLU A 156 18.35 4.07 -10.94
CA GLU A 156 19.11 4.23 -12.20
C GLU A 156 20.61 3.89 -12.07
N GLN A 157 21.11 3.63 -10.85
CA GLN A 157 22.43 3.04 -10.66
C GLN A 157 22.48 1.54 -10.99
N TYR A 158 21.32 0.88 -10.95
CA TYR A 158 21.20 -0.57 -11.14
C TYR A 158 20.46 -0.98 -12.41
N MET A 159 19.65 -0.10 -12.97
CA MET A 159 18.84 -0.37 -14.17
C MET A 159 18.93 0.76 -15.17
N SER A 160 18.57 0.45 -16.42
CA SER A 160 18.53 1.46 -17.50
C SER A 160 17.53 2.57 -17.18
N PRO A 161 17.90 3.85 -17.37
CA PRO A 161 16.96 4.97 -17.24
C PRO A 161 15.74 4.86 -18.17
N SER A 162 15.83 4.09 -19.27
CA SER A 162 14.71 3.84 -20.18
C SER A 162 13.58 3.01 -19.57
N LEU A 163 13.84 2.33 -18.45
CA LEU A 163 12.87 1.53 -17.69
C LEU A 163 12.15 2.37 -16.63
N THR A 164 12.71 3.53 -16.29
CA THR A 164 12.14 4.41 -15.26
C THR A 164 11.22 5.46 -15.87
N GLY A 165 10.22 5.86 -15.10
CA GLY A 165 9.32 6.95 -15.41
C GLY A 165 9.16 7.90 -14.23
N THR A 166 8.54 9.04 -14.46
CA THR A 166 8.30 10.02 -13.41
C THR A 166 6.97 10.72 -13.63
N ILE A 167 6.19 10.82 -12.57
CA ILE A 167 4.97 11.62 -12.56
C ILE A 167 5.23 12.83 -11.68
N THR A 168 5.26 13.99 -12.32
CA THR A 168 5.44 15.30 -11.69
C THR A 168 4.32 16.22 -12.11
N GLU A 169 4.23 17.38 -11.50
CA GLU A 169 3.28 18.42 -11.87
C GLU A 169 3.44 18.79 -13.35
N GLY A 170 2.35 18.62 -14.10
CA GLY A 170 2.32 18.91 -15.55
C GLY A 170 2.94 17.84 -16.48
N ARG A 171 3.51 16.76 -15.94
CA ARG A 171 4.07 15.67 -16.78
C ARG A 171 3.81 14.29 -16.19
N VAL A 172 3.16 13.45 -16.99
CA VAL A 172 2.97 12.02 -16.70
C VAL A 172 3.81 11.19 -17.66
N GLN A 173 4.86 10.57 -17.14
CA GLN A 173 5.69 9.62 -17.87
C GLN A 173 5.72 8.31 -17.13
N ILE A 174 4.95 7.33 -17.58
CA ILE A 174 4.91 5.99 -16.97
C ILE A 174 6.15 5.23 -17.42
N GLY A 175 6.92 4.73 -16.44
CA GLY A 175 8.07 3.86 -16.71
C GLY A 175 7.65 2.48 -17.18
N LYS A 176 8.49 1.85 -17.99
CA LYS A 176 8.27 0.46 -18.42
C LYS A 176 8.30 -0.50 -17.24
N ALA A 177 9.22 -0.29 -16.29
CA ALA A 177 9.39 -1.10 -15.09
C ALA A 177 8.94 -0.37 -13.83
N ILE A 178 9.49 0.80 -13.55
CA ILE A 178 9.20 1.54 -12.31
C ILE A 178 8.87 3.01 -12.61
N THR A 179 7.83 3.52 -11.95
CA THR A 179 7.39 4.91 -12.03
C THR A 179 7.53 5.55 -10.66
N PHE A 180 8.22 6.67 -10.58
CA PHE A 180 8.39 7.45 -9.35
C PHE A 180 7.40 8.62 -9.33
N ALA A 181 6.67 8.77 -8.23
CA ALA A 181 5.69 9.84 -8.06
C ALA A 181 5.64 10.35 -6.63
N THR A 182 5.27 11.62 -6.46
CA THR A 182 4.85 12.09 -5.15
C THR A 182 3.36 11.82 -4.94
N VAL A 183 2.97 11.53 -3.70
CA VAL A 183 1.57 11.28 -3.37
C VAL A 183 0.67 12.48 -3.70
N GLN A 184 1.18 13.71 -3.53
CA GLN A 184 0.44 14.94 -3.85
C GLN A 184 0.12 15.02 -5.34
N THR A 185 1.12 14.73 -6.20
CA THR A 185 0.91 14.73 -7.66
C THR A 185 -0.10 13.66 -8.07
N MET A 186 0.02 12.46 -7.50
CA MET A 186 -0.93 11.38 -7.78
C MET A 186 -2.36 11.74 -7.39
N CYS A 187 -2.56 12.40 -6.24
CA CYS A 187 -3.90 12.82 -5.80
C CYS A 187 -4.57 13.85 -6.72
N ASN A 188 -3.81 14.58 -7.53
CA ASN A 188 -4.32 15.57 -8.48
C ASN A 188 -4.69 14.96 -9.84
N LEU A 189 -4.41 13.67 -10.05
CA LEU A 189 -4.78 12.95 -11.26
C LEU A 189 -6.15 12.26 -11.10
N ASP A 190 -6.81 12.00 -12.22
CA ASP A 190 -7.94 11.07 -12.24
C ASP A 190 -7.40 9.63 -12.09
N LEU A 191 -7.36 9.15 -10.84
CA LEU A 191 -6.81 7.84 -10.50
C LEU A 191 -7.54 6.66 -11.17
N ASN A 192 -8.77 6.85 -11.64
CA ASN A 192 -9.51 5.79 -12.34
C ASN A 192 -8.82 5.40 -13.65
N GLN A 193 -8.19 6.37 -14.33
CA GLN A 193 -7.44 6.10 -15.57
C GLN A 193 -6.16 5.28 -15.34
N TYR A 194 -5.67 5.25 -14.10
CA TYR A 194 -4.42 4.58 -13.72
C TYR A 194 -4.67 3.35 -12.85
N ARG A 195 -5.94 2.96 -12.63
CA ARG A 195 -6.34 1.92 -11.68
C ARG A 195 -5.53 0.64 -11.87
N ASP A 196 -5.33 0.20 -13.10
CA ASP A 196 -4.77 -1.11 -13.46
C ASP A 196 -3.36 -0.99 -14.10
N VAL A 197 -2.66 0.14 -13.90
CA VAL A 197 -1.36 0.39 -14.53
C VAL A 197 -0.22 -0.28 -13.80
N TRP A 198 -0.27 -0.36 -12.48
CA TRP A 198 0.81 -0.91 -11.64
C TRP A 198 0.33 -2.12 -10.85
N ASP A 199 1.15 -3.17 -10.83
CA ASP A 199 0.90 -4.40 -10.10
C ASP A 199 1.54 -4.41 -8.72
N CYS A 200 2.53 -3.53 -8.52
CA CYS A 200 3.24 -3.33 -7.26
C CYS A 200 3.26 -1.86 -6.89
N ILE A 201 3.01 -1.54 -5.63
CA ILE A 201 3.14 -0.19 -5.08
C ILE A 201 4.08 -0.22 -3.88
N ILE A 202 5.14 0.57 -3.95
CA ILE A 202 6.08 0.75 -2.85
C ILE A 202 5.90 2.17 -2.32
N VAL A 203 5.68 2.28 -1.02
CA VAL A 203 5.53 3.57 -0.32
C VAL A 203 6.77 3.79 0.54
N ASP A 204 7.56 4.78 0.17
CA ASP A 204 8.66 5.24 1.01
C ASP A 204 8.12 6.12 2.15
N GLU A 205 8.67 5.94 3.35
CA GLU A 205 8.19 6.61 4.58
C GLU A 205 6.72 6.29 4.89
N CYS A 206 6.35 5.00 4.84
CA CYS A 206 4.97 4.53 5.00
C CYS A 206 4.32 4.87 6.36
N HIS A 207 5.10 5.33 7.35
CA HIS A 207 4.56 5.87 8.60
C HIS A 207 3.62 7.08 8.39
N ARG A 208 3.66 7.70 7.21
CA ARG A 208 2.74 8.78 6.79
C ARG A 208 1.43 8.27 6.22
N VAL A 209 1.33 6.97 5.94
CA VAL A 209 0.08 6.34 5.53
C VAL A 209 -0.81 6.23 6.77
N ALA A 210 -1.85 7.00 6.79
CA ALA A 210 -2.79 7.07 7.91
C ALA A 210 -4.22 7.24 7.39
N GLY A 211 -5.19 7.27 8.29
CA GLY A 211 -6.58 7.53 7.97
C GLY A 211 -7.49 6.36 8.28
N THR A 212 -8.77 6.63 8.12
CA THR A 212 -9.84 5.64 8.25
C THR A 212 -10.63 5.59 6.95
N PRO A 213 -11.51 4.62 6.73
CA PRO A 213 -12.39 4.60 5.56
C PRO A 213 -13.19 5.90 5.35
N THR A 214 -13.54 6.59 6.44
CA THR A 214 -14.31 7.85 6.42
C THR A 214 -13.45 9.11 6.40
N ALA A 215 -12.13 8.99 6.71
CA ALA A 215 -11.17 10.10 6.77
C ALA A 215 -9.84 9.71 6.15
N MET A 216 -9.82 9.53 4.83
CA MET A 216 -8.65 9.10 4.09
C MET A 216 -7.65 10.24 3.89
N THR A 217 -6.37 9.92 4.13
CA THR A 217 -5.24 10.78 3.73
C THR A 217 -4.96 10.67 2.24
N GLN A 218 -4.06 11.50 1.73
CA GLN A 218 -3.62 11.42 0.32
C GLN A 218 -3.06 10.04 -0.03
N PHE A 219 -2.22 9.45 0.83
CA PHE A 219 -1.71 8.09 0.62
C PHE A 219 -2.82 7.05 0.56
N SER A 220 -3.75 7.07 1.52
CA SER A 220 -4.87 6.13 1.55
C SER A 220 -5.76 6.26 0.31
N LYS A 221 -5.99 7.48 -0.18
CA LYS A 221 -6.74 7.71 -1.43
C LYS A 221 -6.08 7.04 -2.63
N VAL A 222 -4.78 7.25 -2.81
CA VAL A 222 -4.02 6.66 -3.92
C VAL A 222 -3.99 5.14 -3.81
N LEU A 223 -3.65 4.61 -2.62
CA LEU A 223 -3.55 3.17 -2.39
C LEU A 223 -4.88 2.43 -2.57
N ASN A 224 -6.00 3.07 -2.22
CA ASN A 224 -7.33 2.48 -2.39
C ASN A 224 -7.85 2.58 -3.83
N ALA A 225 -7.40 3.57 -4.61
CA ALA A 225 -7.82 3.73 -5.99
C ALA A 225 -7.09 2.78 -6.94
N LEU A 226 -5.82 2.43 -6.66
CA LEU A 226 -4.98 1.64 -7.55
C LEU A 226 -5.06 0.14 -7.22
N ALA A 227 -5.33 -0.69 -8.24
CA ALA A 227 -5.55 -2.13 -8.10
C ALA A 227 -4.23 -2.91 -8.17
N ALA A 228 -3.32 -2.68 -7.23
CA ALA A 228 -2.07 -3.40 -7.16
C ALA A 228 -2.17 -4.65 -6.28
N ARG A 229 -1.48 -5.72 -6.69
CA ARG A 229 -1.43 -6.99 -5.97
C ARG A 229 -0.43 -6.97 -4.81
N HIS A 230 0.70 -6.26 -4.99
CA HIS A 230 1.72 -6.06 -3.97
C HIS A 230 1.66 -4.62 -3.46
N LYS A 231 1.62 -4.45 -2.12
CA LYS A 231 1.61 -3.13 -1.50
C LYS A 231 2.45 -3.09 -0.23
#